data_f7e0366c2dcf8041747477754d04a5f1
#
_entry.id   f7e0366c2dcf8041747477754d04a5f1
#
_cell.length_a   1.000
_cell.length_b   1.000
_cell.length_c   1.000
_cell.angle_alpha   90.00
_cell.angle_beta   90.00
_cell.angle_gamma   90.00
#
_symmetry.space_group_name_H-M   'P 1'
#
loop_
_entity.id
_entity.type
_entity.pdbx_description
1 polymer ?
#
loop_
_entity_poly.entity_id
_entity_poly.type
_entity_poly.pdbx_seq_one_letter_code
_entity_poly.pdbx_strand_id
1 'polypeptide(L)'
;MTTASTIAPAPTHTSEVVEGDERAATDSQCMRALARANEVRLARAALKREVAAGDRDVTDVVSNLPWEARSMALAELLCSQRRWGRARSRKLLNSVGLSEGKRLGTLTERQQGILVRALEAKSRERMAMPEAVPAT
;
A
#
# COMPACT_ATOMS: atom_id res chain seq x y z
N MET A 1 24.53 8.51 -58.12
CA MET A 1 25.40 7.61 -57.56
C MET A 1 25.88 7.96 -56.21
N THR A 2 26.30 9.06 -56.07
CA THR A 2 26.88 9.49 -54.82
C THR A 2 25.90 9.74 -53.74
N THR A 3 24.69 9.82 -54.08
CA THR A 3 23.66 10.18 -53.12
C THR A 3 23.50 9.15 -52.03
N ALA A 4 23.67 7.93 -52.34
CA ALA A 4 23.45 6.88 -51.36
C ALA A 4 24.37 6.99 -50.16
N SER A 5 25.60 7.33 -50.41
CA SER A 5 26.54 7.40 -49.29
C SER A 5 26.29 8.56 -48.36
N THR A 6 25.64 9.56 -48.85
CA THR A 6 25.37 10.75 -48.06
C THR A 6 24.35 10.48 -46.95
N ILE A 7 23.45 9.62 -47.25
CA ILE A 7 22.34 9.35 -46.31
C ILE A 7 22.76 8.58 -45.10
N ALA A 8 23.64 7.64 -45.27
CA ALA A 8 24.02 6.73 -44.19
C ALA A 8 24.55 7.40 -42.92
N PRO A 9 25.43 8.37 -43.00
CA PRO A 9 25.98 8.97 -41.77
C PRO A 9 24.96 9.73 -40.96
N ALA A 10 24.00 10.34 -41.58
CA ALA A 10 23.02 11.13 -40.86
C ALA A 10 22.18 10.35 -39.83
N PRO A 11 21.64 9.20 -40.21
CA PRO A 11 20.88 8.40 -39.24
C PRO A 11 21.72 7.94 -38.07
N THR A 12 22.95 7.62 -38.28
CA THR A 12 23.82 7.17 -37.22
C THR A 12 24.04 8.24 -36.17
N HIS A 13 24.26 9.45 -36.59
CA HIS A 13 24.41 10.58 -35.68
C HIS A 13 23.17 10.80 -34.85
N THR A 14 22.04 10.73 -35.49
CA THR A 14 20.78 10.94 -34.82
C THR A 14 20.56 9.89 -33.73
N SER A 15 20.93 8.67 -34.00
CA SER A 15 20.81 7.60 -33.03
C SER A 15 21.61 7.85 -31.76
N GLU A 16 22.80 8.33 -31.87
CA GLU A 16 23.63 8.62 -30.71
C GLU A 16 23.05 9.69 -29.84
N VAL A 17 22.51 10.74 -30.41
CA VAL A 17 21.88 11.82 -29.67
C VAL A 17 20.65 11.31 -28.94
N VAL A 18 19.85 10.49 -29.61
CA VAL A 18 18.65 9.91 -29.01
C VAL A 18 18.99 9.03 -27.80
N GLU A 19 20.03 8.26 -27.89
CA GLU A 19 20.48 7.43 -26.77
C GLU A 19 20.82 8.25 -25.54
N GLY A 20 21.49 9.37 -25.72
CA GLY A 20 21.83 10.24 -24.63
C GLY A 20 20.58 10.82 -23.96
N ASP A 21 19.63 11.24 -24.76
CA ASP A 21 18.37 11.78 -24.24
C ASP A 21 17.56 10.71 -23.52
N GLU A 22 17.55 9.50 -24.04
CA GLU A 22 16.86 8.39 -23.40
C GLU A 22 17.45 8.06 -22.05
N ARG A 23 18.75 8.08 -21.91
CA ARG A 23 19.40 7.84 -20.63
C ARG A 23 19.03 8.89 -19.60
N ALA A 24 19.06 10.14 -19.98
CA ALA A 24 18.69 11.23 -19.09
C ALA A 24 17.24 11.10 -18.66
N ALA A 25 16.35 10.78 -19.59
CA ALA A 25 14.94 10.58 -19.29
C ALA A 25 14.72 9.39 -18.37
N THR A 26 15.45 8.29 -18.61
CA THR A 26 15.35 7.09 -17.79
C THR A 26 15.85 7.35 -16.37
N ASP A 27 16.98 8.04 -16.22
CA ASP A 27 17.50 8.39 -14.91
C ASP A 27 16.51 9.27 -14.15
N SER A 28 15.92 10.24 -14.83
CA SER A 28 14.91 11.10 -14.23
C SER A 28 13.69 10.32 -13.79
N GLN A 29 13.25 9.37 -14.60
CA GLN A 29 12.13 8.49 -14.26
C GLN A 29 12.46 7.61 -13.06
N CYS A 30 13.67 7.06 -13.02
CA CYS A 30 14.12 6.26 -11.88
C CYS A 30 14.13 7.07 -10.60
N MET A 31 14.62 8.30 -10.65
CA MET A 31 14.64 9.17 -9.48
C MET A 31 13.23 9.50 -9.00
N ARG A 32 12.32 9.75 -9.92
CA ARG A 32 10.92 10.00 -9.58
C ARG A 32 10.27 8.78 -8.96
N ALA A 33 10.55 7.60 -9.53
CA ALA A 33 10.01 6.36 -9.01
C ALA A 33 10.51 6.08 -7.60
N LEU A 34 11.79 6.32 -7.34
CA LEU A 34 12.38 6.17 -6.03
C LEU A 34 11.78 7.15 -5.03
N ALA A 35 11.62 8.39 -5.44
CA ALA A 35 11.01 9.41 -4.59
C ALA A 35 9.59 9.05 -4.21
N ARG A 36 8.82 8.57 -5.19
CA ARG A 36 7.44 8.15 -4.95
C ARG A 36 7.38 6.93 -4.03
N ALA A 37 8.24 5.94 -4.27
CA ALA A 37 8.30 4.76 -3.42
C ALA A 37 8.67 5.14 -1.98
N ASN A 38 9.55 6.08 -1.82
CA ASN A 38 9.95 6.58 -0.51
C ASN A 38 8.80 7.32 0.18
N GLU A 39 8.05 8.14 -0.56
CA GLU A 39 6.86 8.81 -0.05
C GLU A 39 5.84 7.80 0.47
N VAL A 40 5.57 6.78 -0.33
CA VAL A 40 4.63 5.72 0.05
C VAL A 40 5.09 5.03 1.32
N ARG A 41 6.37 4.71 1.38
CA ARG A 41 6.94 4.02 2.54
C ARG A 41 6.82 4.86 3.81
N LEU A 42 7.14 6.14 3.71
CA LEU A 42 7.03 7.05 4.85
C LEU A 42 5.59 7.27 5.27
N ALA A 43 4.69 7.41 4.30
CA ALA A 43 3.28 7.59 4.58
C ALA A 43 2.68 6.35 5.25
N ARG A 44 3.07 5.16 4.80
CA ARG A 44 2.64 3.91 5.43
C ARG A 44 3.15 3.79 6.87
N ALA A 45 4.40 4.14 7.07
CA ALA A 45 4.99 4.10 8.41
C ALA A 45 4.26 5.05 9.35
N ALA A 46 3.90 6.23 8.86
CA ALA A 46 3.13 7.19 9.63
C ALA A 46 1.74 6.66 9.95
N LEU A 47 1.08 6.06 8.96
CA LEU A 47 -0.23 5.47 9.14
C LEU A 47 -0.22 4.35 10.18
N LYS A 48 0.78 3.48 10.11
CA LYS A 48 0.94 2.40 11.09
C LYS A 48 1.13 2.94 12.50
N ARG A 49 1.88 4.00 12.64
CA ARG A 49 2.09 4.65 13.94
C ARG A 49 0.79 5.26 14.48
N GLU A 50 0.03 5.90 13.63
CA GLU A 50 -1.25 6.47 14.00
C GLU A 50 -2.23 5.39 14.45
N VAL A 51 -2.28 4.29 13.72
CA VAL A 51 -3.13 3.15 14.06
C VAL A 51 -2.68 2.53 15.38
N ALA A 52 -1.39 2.35 15.57
CA ALA A 52 -0.84 1.77 16.79
C ALA A 52 -1.09 2.67 18.01
N ALA A 53 -1.04 3.97 17.81
CA ALA A 53 -1.29 4.93 18.88
C ALA A 53 -2.77 5.10 19.21
N GLY A 54 -3.65 4.60 18.35
CA GLY A 54 -5.09 4.78 18.53
C GLY A 54 -5.63 6.08 17.96
N ASP A 55 -4.78 6.86 17.29
CA ASP A 55 -5.18 8.12 16.67
C ASP A 55 -6.03 7.89 15.44
N ARG A 56 -5.91 6.72 14.84
CA ARG A 56 -6.64 6.36 13.64
C ARG A 56 -7.21 4.95 13.78
N ASP A 57 -8.46 4.82 13.42
CA ASP A 57 -9.13 3.52 13.51
C ASP A 57 -8.92 2.76 12.19
N VAL A 58 -8.66 1.46 12.30
CA VAL A 58 -8.51 0.60 11.13
C VAL A 58 -9.78 0.56 10.30
N THR A 59 -10.93 0.60 10.95
CA THR A 59 -12.22 0.64 10.27
C THR A 59 -12.30 1.85 9.35
N ASP A 60 -11.83 2.98 9.83
CA ASP A 60 -11.80 4.22 9.08
C ASP A 60 -10.85 4.13 7.89
N VAL A 61 -9.68 3.53 8.09
CA VAL A 61 -8.69 3.32 7.04
C VAL A 61 -9.26 2.43 5.94
N VAL A 62 -9.94 1.36 6.30
CA VAL A 62 -10.55 0.44 5.33
C VAL A 62 -11.69 1.13 4.57
N SER A 63 -12.46 1.94 5.24
CA SER A 63 -13.59 2.64 4.63
C SER A 63 -13.16 3.73 3.67
N ASN A 64 -12.20 4.54 4.08
CA ASN A 64 -11.74 5.69 3.29
C ASN A 64 -10.64 5.37 2.30
N LEU A 65 -9.91 4.29 2.54
CA LEU A 65 -8.81 3.85 1.67
C LEU A 65 -7.87 4.98 1.26
N PRO A 66 -7.10 5.53 2.21
CA PRO A 66 -6.12 6.53 1.85
C PRO A 66 -5.11 5.97 0.87
N TRP A 67 -4.53 6.82 0.06
CA TRP A 67 -3.66 6.39 -1.04
C TRP A 67 -2.49 5.52 -0.59
N GLU A 68 -1.94 5.79 0.59
CA GLU A 68 -0.81 5.02 1.13
C GLU A 68 -1.24 3.64 1.62
N ALA A 69 -2.50 3.48 1.98
CA ALA A 69 -3.01 2.20 2.47
C ALA A 69 -3.37 1.23 1.34
N ARG A 70 -3.61 1.74 0.16
CA ARG A 70 -4.04 0.90 -0.96
C ARG A 70 -3.07 -0.23 -1.29
N SER A 71 -1.79 0.02 -1.14
CA SER A 71 -0.77 -0.98 -1.44
C SER A 71 -0.37 -1.82 -0.23
N MET A 72 -0.96 -1.57 0.92
CA MET A 72 -0.71 -2.37 2.12
C MET A 72 -1.49 -3.67 2.10
N ALA A 73 -0.89 -4.72 2.63
CA ALA A 73 -1.58 -5.98 2.81
C ALA A 73 -2.52 -5.88 4.00
N LEU A 74 -3.61 -6.62 3.96
CA LEU A 74 -4.59 -6.64 5.05
C LEU A 74 -3.97 -7.03 6.38
N ALA A 75 -3.15 -8.07 6.37
CA ALA A 75 -2.48 -8.52 7.59
C ALA A 75 -1.58 -7.43 8.16
N GLU A 76 -0.88 -6.70 7.30
CA GLU A 76 0.01 -5.63 7.71
C GLU A 76 -0.75 -4.52 8.44
N LEU A 77 -1.87 -4.10 7.89
CA LEU A 77 -2.69 -3.09 8.52
C LEU A 77 -3.29 -3.56 9.84
N LEU A 78 -3.84 -4.76 9.87
CA LEU A 78 -4.45 -5.31 11.07
C LEU A 78 -3.42 -5.51 12.20
N CYS A 79 -2.23 -5.97 11.85
CA CYS A 79 -1.16 -6.15 12.82
C CYS A 79 -0.60 -4.84 13.36
N SER A 80 -0.88 -3.73 12.69
CA SER A 80 -0.47 -2.41 13.16
C SER A 80 -1.25 -1.97 14.39
N GLN A 81 -2.43 -2.53 14.59
CA GLN A 81 -3.25 -2.20 15.74
C GLN A 81 -2.61 -2.67 17.02
N ARG A 82 -2.76 -1.87 18.05
CA ARG A 82 -2.27 -2.21 19.37
C ARG A 82 -2.98 -3.47 19.87
N ARG A 83 -2.21 -4.42 20.38
CA ARG A 83 -2.70 -5.70 20.90
C ARG A 83 -3.24 -6.66 19.83
N TRP A 84 -3.05 -6.35 18.58
CA TRP A 84 -3.39 -7.25 17.51
C TRP A 84 -2.13 -7.97 17.04
N GLY A 85 -2.11 -9.26 17.23
CA GLY A 85 -1.02 -10.10 16.73
C GLY A 85 -1.40 -10.72 15.40
N ARG A 86 -0.44 -11.42 14.83
CA ARG A 86 -0.63 -12.10 13.56
C ARG A 86 -1.75 -13.14 13.63
N ALA A 87 -1.81 -13.88 14.72
CA ALA A 87 -2.82 -14.93 14.90
C ALA A 87 -4.23 -14.35 14.89
N ARG A 88 -4.42 -13.23 15.57
CA ARG A 88 -5.72 -12.56 15.65
C ARG A 88 -6.14 -12.01 14.29
N SER A 89 -5.21 -11.39 13.59
CA SER A 89 -5.44 -10.88 12.25
C SER A 89 -5.82 -12.00 11.29
N ARG A 90 -5.10 -13.11 11.35
CA ARG A 90 -5.37 -14.26 10.51
C ARG A 90 -6.75 -14.84 10.78
N LYS A 91 -7.10 -14.96 12.03
CA LYS A 91 -8.39 -15.49 12.45
C LYS A 91 -9.53 -14.61 11.91
N LEU A 92 -9.39 -13.31 12.02
CA LEU A 92 -10.39 -12.39 11.49
C LEU A 92 -10.52 -12.51 9.98
N LEU A 93 -9.39 -12.50 9.27
CA LEU A 93 -9.39 -12.60 7.82
C LEU A 93 -9.98 -13.92 7.33
N ASN A 94 -9.69 -15.01 8.01
CA ASN A 94 -10.28 -16.31 7.69
C ASN A 94 -11.79 -16.29 7.89
N SER A 95 -12.28 -15.63 8.92
CA SER A 95 -13.70 -15.56 9.20
C SER A 95 -14.47 -14.79 8.13
N VAL A 96 -13.84 -13.80 7.51
CA VAL A 96 -14.47 -13.01 6.45
C VAL A 96 -14.11 -13.52 5.05
N GLY A 97 -13.28 -14.54 4.96
CA GLY A 97 -12.91 -15.14 3.69
C GLY A 97 -11.90 -14.35 2.87
N LEU A 98 -11.07 -13.56 3.51
CA LEU A 98 -10.04 -12.78 2.85
C LEU A 98 -8.66 -13.34 3.16
N SER A 99 -7.73 -13.21 2.22
CA SER A 99 -6.37 -13.66 2.44
C SER A 99 -5.52 -12.58 3.10
N GLU A 100 -4.52 -13.02 3.86
CA GLU A 100 -3.62 -12.10 4.55
C GLU A 100 -2.85 -11.20 3.62
N GLY A 101 -2.46 -11.74 2.48
CA GLY A 101 -1.68 -11.01 1.50
C GLY A 101 -2.48 -10.11 0.58
N LYS A 102 -3.80 -10.11 0.70
CA LYS A 102 -4.63 -9.27 -0.15
C LYS A 102 -4.41 -7.79 0.18
N ARG A 103 -4.27 -6.99 -0.86
CA ARG A 103 -4.03 -5.56 -0.68
C ARG A 103 -5.35 -4.81 -0.55
N LEU A 104 -5.32 -3.77 0.28
CA LEU A 104 -6.52 -2.95 0.53
C LEU A 104 -7.13 -2.37 -0.74
N GLY A 105 -6.29 -1.92 -1.66
CA GLY A 105 -6.77 -1.35 -2.91
C GLY A 105 -7.42 -2.34 -3.86
N THR A 106 -7.27 -3.63 -3.62
CA THR A 106 -7.86 -4.68 -4.45
C THR A 106 -9.16 -5.23 -3.88
N LEU A 107 -9.61 -4.72 -2.76
CA LEU A 107 -10.87 -5.13 -2.15
C LEU A 107 -12.04 -4.62 -2.97
N THR A 108 -13.04 -5.49 -3.16
CA THR A 108 -14.31 -5.05 -3.74
C THR A 108 -15.11 -4.33 -2.66
N GLU A 109 -16.09 -3.55 -3.07
CA GLU A 109 -16.96 -2.85 -2.12
C GLU A 109 -17.60 -3.82 -1.13
N ARG A 110 -18.00 -4.97 -1.62
CA ARG A 110 -18.61 -6.00 -0.78
C ARG A 110 -17.63 -6.53 0.25
N GLN A 111 -16.41 -6.84 -0.18
CA GLN A 111 -15.36 -7.31 0.72
C GLN A 111 -14.99 -6.25 1.75
N GLN A 112 -14.91 -5.01 1.31
CA GLN A 112 -14.62 -3.88 2.17
C GLN A 112 -15.71 -3.73 3.25
N GLY A 113 -16.97 -3.83 2.85
CA GLY A 113 -18.09 -3.76 3.78
C GLY A 113 -18.10 -4.88 4.79
N ILE A 114 -17.81 -6.09 4.36
CA ILE A 114 -17.74 -7.26 5.25
C ILE A 114 -16.60 -7.07 6.26
N LEU A 115 -15.46 -6.62 5.80
CA LEU A 115 -14.31 -6.40 6.67
C LEU A 115 -14.60 -5.31 7.71
N VAL A 116 -15.21 -4.22 7.27
CA VAL A 116 -15.58 -3.12 8.17
C VAL A 116 -16.54 -3.60 9.26
N ARG A 117 -17.53 -4.38 8.89
CA ARG A 117 -18.49 -4.94 9.86
C ARG A 117 -17.81 -5.85 10.85
N ALA A 118 -16.89 -6.68 10.38
CA ALA A 118 -16.14 -7.58 11.24
C ALA A 118 -15.27 -6.80 12.22
N LEU A 119 -14.62 -5.76 11.76
CA LEU A 119 -13.79 -4.90 12.60
C LEU A 119 -14.62 -4.16 13.64
N GLU A 120 -15.78 -3.66 13.26
CA GLU A 120 -16.70 -3.00 14.17
C GLU A 120 -17.18 -3.96 15.24
N ALA A 121 -17.49 -5.18 14.87
CA ALA A 121 -17.92 -6.20 15.83
C ALA A 121 -16.81 -6.49 16.85
N LYS A 122 -15.58 -6.60 16.39
CA LYS A 122 -14.43 -6.82 17.28
C LYS A 122 -14.19 -5.63 18.20
N SER A 123 -14.40 -4.44 17.68
CA SER A 123 -14.27 -3.22 18.46
C SER A 123 -15.32 -3.17 19.56
N ARG A 124 -16.54 -3.57 19.28
CA ARG A 124 -17.62 -3.64 20.27
C ARG A 124 -17.32 -4.66 21.34
N GLU A 125 -16.83 -5.84 20.97
CA GLU A 125 -16.44 -6.85 21.94
C GLU A 125 -15.37 -6.31 22.88
N ARG A 126 -14.44 -5.57 22.33
CA ARG A 126 -13.36 -4.98 23.08
C ARG A 126 -13.89 -3.97 24.10
N MET A 127 -14.85 -3.16 23.69
CA MET A 127 -15.46 -2.18 24.57
C MET A 127 -16.35 -2.82 25.63
N ALA A 128 -16.96 -3.95 25.29
CA ALA A 128 -17.83 -4.64 26.23
C ALA A 128 -17.06 -5.31 27.35
N MET A 129 -15.83 -5.79 27.08
CA MET A 129 -15.10 -6.60 28.03
C MET A 129 -13.73 -6.09 28.50
N PRO A 130 -13.34 -4.88 28.20
CA PRO A 130 -11.95 -4.51 28.41
C PRO A 130 -11.53 -4.42 29.85
N GLU A 131 -12.37 -3.89 30.69
CA GLU A 131 -11.98 -3.58 32.05
C GLU A 131 -11.93 -4.78 32.94
N ALA A 132 -12.88 -5.62 32.78
CA ALA A 132 -13.00 -6.77 33.67
C ALA A 132 -11.78 -7.66 33.63
N VAL A 133 -11.28 -7.87 32.43
CA VAL A 133 -10.18 -8.79 32.26
C VAL A 133 -8.88 -8.30 32.83
N PRO A 134 -8.46 -7.10 32.53
CA PRO A 134 -7.18 -6.63 33.06
C PRO A 134 -7.18 -6.44 34.56
N ALA A 135 -8.31 -6.21 35.12
CA ALA A 135 -8.41 -6.05 36.56
C ALA A 135 -7.98 -7.29 37.32
N THR A 136 -8.12 -8.42 36.70
CA THR A 136 -7.71 -9.65 37.32
C THR A 136 -6.25 -9.91 37.07
#